data_a466b4039b8a05d8faceb7ee21cb1ef3
#
_entry.id   a466b4039b8a05d8faceb7ee21cb1ef3
#
_cell.length_a   1.000
_cell.length_b   1.000
_cell.length_c   1.000
_cell.angle_alpha   90.00
_cell.angle_beta   90.00
_cell.angle_gamma   90.00
#
_symmetry.space_group_name_H-M   'P 1'
#
loop_
_entity.id
_entity.type
_entity.pdbx_description
1 polymer ?
#
loop_
_entity_poly.entity_id
_entity_poly.type
_entity_poly.pdbx_seq_one_letter_code
_entity_poly.pdbx_strand_id
1 'polypeptide(L)'
;MITATDTVTLCVSCGARLARDHAGTICSPCRRTQIEHAAHCGSVAARERAQLKALFDSSGLYGVADRLDCDPGNALEVLLNARLLPFVSAPRRALLHELVALRDLSHVDAAVALDISRWTVATYRGLLGIDRQPSCARRINR
;
A
#
# COMPACT_ATOMS: atom_id res chain seq x y z
N MET A 1 21.57 11.02 55.81
CA MET A 1 22.34 10.60 54.61
C MET A 1 21.37 9.95 53.63
N ILE A 2 21.06 10.63 52.58
CA ILE A 2 20.25 10.09 51.50
C ILE A 2 21.24 9.30 50.64
N THR A 3 21.23 8.00 50.75
CA THR A 3 21.87 7.12 49.78
C THR A 3 21.12 7.31 48.47
N ALA A 4 21.71 8.06 47.53
CA ALA A 4 21.24 8.08 46.19
C ALA A 4 21.21 6.63 45.69
N THR A 5 20.01 6.06 45.54
CA THR A 5 19.82 4.81 44.84
C THR A 5 20.28 5.05 43.42
N ASP A 6 21.45 4.57 43.09
CA ASP A 6 21.94 4.50 41.73
C ASP A 6 20.97 3.62 40.93
N THR A 7 19.95 4.25 40.33
CA THR A 7 19.05 3.58 39.40
C THR A 7 19.88 3.23 38.18
N VAL A 8 20.28 1.97 38.09
CA VAL A 8 20.95 1.41 36.92
C VAL A 8 19.91 1.34 35.79
N THR A 9 20.11 2.13 34.77
CA THR A 9 19.30 2.07 33.57
C THR A 9 19.88 1.03 32.62
N LEU A 10 19.08 0.08 32.21
CA LEU A 10 19.45 -0.97 31.26
C LEU A 10 18.87 -0.70 29.89
N CYS A 11 19.62 -1.08 28.85
CA CYS A 11 19.13 -1.05 27.48
C CYS A 11 17.93 -1.99 27.33
N VAL A 12 16.80 -1.49 26.82
CA VAL A 12 15.58 -2.28 26.63
C VAL A 12 15.73 -3.36 25.56
N SER A 13 16.73 -3.25 24.70
CA SER A 13 16.97 -4.19 23.61
C SER A 13 17.92 -5.32 23.96
N CYS A 14 19.06 -5.04 24.57
CA CYS A 14 20.09 -6.06 24.87
C CYS A 14 20.37 -6.26 26.38
N GLY A 15 19.80 -5.44 27.27
CA GLY A 15 20.03 -5.49 28.69
C GLY A 15 21.38 -4.94 29.16
N ALA A 16 22.18 -4.33 28.29
CA ALA A 16 23.44 -3.72 28.64
C ALA A 16 23.23 -2.49 29.54
N ARG A 17 24.17 -2.29 30.46
CA ARG A 17 24.16 -1.14 31.38
C ARG A 17 24.40 0.16 30.60
N LEU A 18 23.48 1.12 30.74
CA LEU A 18 23.62 2.44 30.15
C LEU A 18 24.44 3.37 31.06
N ALA A 19 25.20 4.28 30.46
CA ALA A 19 25.89 5.34 31.18
C ALA A 19 24.90 6.30 31.85
N ARG A 20 25.26 6.94 32.96
CA ARG A 20 24.40 7.87 33.68
C ARG A 20 23.92 9.05 32.82
N ASP A 21 24.76 9.49 31.93
CA ASP A 21 24.51 10.60 31.01
C ASP A 21 23.92 10.17 29.66
N HIS A 22 23.61 8.87 29.51
CA HIS A 22 23.06 8.36 28.26
C HIS A 22 21.63 8.85 28.07
N ALA A 23 21.39 9.57 26.96
CA ALA A 23 20.06 10.02 26.58
C ALA A 23 19.31 8.87 25.88
N GLY A 24 18.21 8.41 26.50
CA GLY A 24 17.36 7.38 25.95
C GLY A 24 17.49 6.03 26.67
N THR A 25 16.75 5.04 26.16
CA THR A 25 16.58 3.72 26.76
C THR A 25 17.32 2.60 26.00
N ILE A 26 18.04 2.95 24.94
CA ILE A 26 18.72 2.03 24.03
C ILE A 26 20.19 2.40 23.96
N CYS A 27 21.08 1.42 24.10
CA CYS A 27 22.52 1.64 23.96
C CYS A 27 22.91 2.00 22.51
N SER A 28 24.06 2.65 22.33
CA SER A 28 24.52 3.10 21.01
C SER A 28 24.66 1.97 19.99
N PRO A 29 25.21 0.78 20.31
CA PRO A 29 25.24 -0.34 19.38
C PRO A 29 23.85 -0.80 18.92
N CYS A 30 22.89 -0.95 19.84
CA CYS A 30 21.52 -1.36 19.50
C CYS A 30 20.81 -0.30 18.65
N ARG A 31 20.99 0.97 18.96
CA ARG A 31 20.43 2.08 18.18
C ARG A 31 20.97 2.07 16.76
N ARG A 32 22.26 1.85 16.57
CA ARG A 32 22.89 1.72 15.26
C ARG A 32 22.27 0.57 14.46
N THR A 33 22.14 -0.60 15.06
CA THR A 33 21.51 -1.77 14.43
C THR A 33 20.07 -1.49 14.04
N GLN A 34 19.29 -0.79 14.86
CA GLN A 34 17.92 -0.42 14.54
C GLN A 34 17.85 0.56 13.36
N ILE A 35 18.75 1.54 13.32
CA ILE A 35 18.82 2.50 12.20
C ILE A 35 19.18 1.77 10.90
N GLU A 36 20.16 0.90 10.91
CA GLU A 36 20.56 0.10 9.75
C GLU A 36 19.43 -0.81 9.28
N HIS A 37 18.73 -1.47 10.20
CA HIS A 37 17.58 -2.31 9.89
C HIS A 37 16.43 -1.49 9.28
N ALA A 38 16.09 -0.34 9.86
CA ALA A 38 15.06 0.55 9.34
C ALA A 38 15.41 1.07 7.95
N ALA A 39 16.67 1.45 7.70
CA ALA A 39 17.13 1.87 6.39
C ALA A 39 17.04 0.73 5.36
N HIS A 40 17.42 -0.49 5.74
CA HIS A 40 17.30 -1.67 4.88
C HIS A 40 15.84 -1.99 4.54
N CYS A 41 14.95 -2.01 5.52
CA CYS A 41 13.51 -2.21 5.32
C CYS A 41 12.91 -1.12 4.44
N GLY A 42 13.30 0.14 4.63
CA GLY A 42 12.88 1.25 3.79
C GLY A 42 13.30 1.08 2.34
N SER A 43 14.53 0.63 2.07
CA SER A 43 15.03 0.35 0.72
C SER A 43 14.27 -0.80 0.06
N VAL A 44 13.98 -1.89 0.79
CA VAL A 44 13.18 -3.02 0.30
C VAL A 44 11.76 -2.56 -0.04
N ALA A 45 11.11 -1.83 0.84
CA ALA A 45 9.77 -1.30 0.61
C ALA A 45 9.71 -0.37 -0.61
N ALA A 46 10.72 0.50 -0.81
CA ALA A 46 10.80 1.37 -1.97
C ALA A 46 10.96 0.57 -3.27
N ARG A 47 11.76 -0.50 -3.26
CA ARG A 47 11.98 -1.37 -4.41
C ARG A 47 10.72 -2.15 -4.75
N GLU A 48 10.04 -2.72 -3.77
CA GLU A 48 8.77 -3.41 -3.94
C GLU A 48 7.68 -2.49 -4.48
N ARG A 49 7.62 -1.25 -3.98
CA ARG A 49 6.70 -0.24 -4.48
C ARG A 49 6.96 0.10 -5.94
N ALA A 50 8.22 0.25 -6.35
CA ALA A 50 8.60 0.52 -7.74
C ALA A 50 8.20 -0.63 -8.67
N GLN A 51 8.39 -1.87 -8.24
CA GLN A 51 7.96 -3.06 -8.98
C GLN A 51 6.45 -3.13 -9.12
N LEU A 52 5.72 -2.85 -8.05
CA LEU A 52 4.26 -2.81 -8.04
C LEU A 52 3.72 -1.71 -8.95
N LYS A 53 4.34 -0.53 -8.94
CA LYS A 53 3.99 0.57 -9.83
C LYS A 53 4.20 0.18 -11.31
N ALA A 54 5.33 -0.41 -11.65
CA ALA A 54 5.62 -0.86 -13.00
C ALA A 54 4.59 -1.89 -13.48
N LEU A 55 4.20 -2.83 -12.62
CA LEU A 55 3.19 -3.84 -12.91
C LEU A 55 1.81 -3.19 -13.11
N PHE A 56 1.43 -2.25 -12.26
CA PHE A 56 0.17 -1.52 -12.39
C PHE A 56 0.13 -0.68 -13.67
N ASP A 57 1.20 0.02 -14.00
CA ASP A 57 1.29 0.84 -15.21
C ASP A 57 1.19 -0.01 -16.50
N SER A 58 1.69 -1.24 -16.48
CA SER A 58 1.68 -2.13 -17.64
C SER A 58 0.41 -2.97 -17.77
N SER A 59 -0.16 -3.44 -16.65
CA SER A 59 -1.22 -4.46 -16.63
C SER A 59 -2.53 -3.99 -15.99
N GLY A 60 -2.55 -2.85 -15.31
CA GLY A 60 -3.72 -2.35 -14.59
C GLY A 60 -4.02 -3.14 -13.32
N LEU A 61 -5.17 -2.86 -12.71
CA LEU A 61 -5.59 -3.47 -11.44
C LEU A 61 -5.68 -5.00 -11.52
N TYR A 62 -6.28 -5.52 -12.58
CA TYR A 62 -6.46 -6.97 -12.72
C TYR A 62 -5.15 -7.71 -12.95
N GLY A 63 -4.20 -7.10 -13.66
CA GLY A 63 -2.85 -7.64 -13.80
C GLY A 63 -2.11 -7.71 -12.47
N VAL A 64 -2.29 -6.71 -11.62
CA VAL A 64 -1.75 -6.72 -10.25
C VAL A 64 -2.40 -7.84 -9.42
N ALA A 65 -3.73 -7.98 -9.48
CA ALA A 65 -4.46 -9.03 -8.78
C ALA A 65 -3.99 -10.42 -9.21
N ASP A 66 -3.83 -10.66 -10.50
CA ASP A 66 -3.34 -11.94 -11.04
C ASP A 66 -1.91 -12.23 -10.56
N ARG A 67 -1.03 -11.24 -10.57
CA ARG A 67 0.35 -11.40 -10.15
C ARG A 67 0.50 -11.67 -8.67
N LEU A 68 -0.34 -11.03 -7.83
CA LEU A 68 -0.35 -11.23 -6.39
C LEU A 68 -1.20 -12.43 -5.96
N ASP A 69 -1.86 -13.10 -6.91
CA ASP A 69 -2.79 -14.19 -6.66
C ASP A 69 -3.83 -13.84 -5.60
N CYS A 70 -4.47 -12.69 -5.78
CA CYS A 70 -5.47 -12.18 -4.86
C CYS A 70 -6.70 -11.64 -5.59
N ASP A 71 -7.76 -11.41 -4.83
CA ASP A 71 -8.97 -10.76 -5.30
C ASP A 71 -8.69 -9.32 -5.75
N PRO A 72 -9.34 -8.81 -6.81
CA PRO A 72 -9.18 -7.43 -7.27
C PRO A 72 -9.42 -6.37 -6.20
N GLY A 73 -10.35 -6.60 -5.27
CA GLY A 73 -10.56 -5.71 -4.13
C GLY A 73 -9.34 -5.63 -3.21
N ASN A 74 -8.69 -6.75 -2.95
CA ASN A 74 -7.45 -6.81 -2.19
C ASN A 74 -6.29 -6.15 -2.92
N ALA A 75 -6.18 -6.34 -4.24
CA ALA A 75 -5.20 -5.65 -5.07
C ALA A 75 -5.38 -4.13 -5.02
N LEU A 76 -6.63 -3.65 -5.06
CA LEU A 76 -6.95 -2.24 -4.90
C LEU A 76 -6.45 -1.70 -3.55
N GLU A 77 -6.67 -2.43 -2.46
CA GLU A 77 -6.17 -2.05 -1.13
C GLU A 77 -4.64 -1.98 -1.09
N VAL A 78 -3.96 -2.93 -1.72
CA VAL A 78 -2.49 -2.92 -1.83
C VAL A 78 -2.01 -1.66 -2.56
N LEU A 79 -2.64 -1.30 -3.68
CA LEU A 79 -2.30 -0.11 -4.44
C LEU A 79 -2.57 1.19 -3.66
N LEU A 80 -3.68 1.25 -2.94
CA LEU A 80 -4.03 2.40 -2.10
C LEU A 80 -3.05 2.56 -0.93
N ASN A 81 -2.71 1.47 -0.26
CA ASN A 81 -1.76 1.49 0.85
C ASN A 81 -0.34 1.82 0.40
N ALA A 82 0.04 1.43 -0.81
CA ALA A 82 1.32 1.79 -1.42
C ALA A 82 1.34 3.23 -1.98
N ARG A 83 0.23 3.95 -1.92
CA ARG A 83 0.06 5.31 -2.44
C ARG A 83 0.42 5.43 -3.93
N LEU A 84 0.06 4.42 -4.71
CA LEU A 84 0.28 4.37 -6.15
C LEU A 84 -0.88 4.97 -6.95
N LEU A 85 -2.03 5.14 -6.32
CA LEU A 85 -3.17 5.87 -6.88
C LEU A 85 -3.13 7.32 -6.41
N PRO A 86 -3.67 8.27 -7.21
CA PRO A 86 -3.82 9.65 -6.78
C PRO A 86 -4.62 9.74 -5.48
N PHE A 87 -4.55 10.88 -4.82
CA PHE A 87 -5.25 11.12 -3.56
C PHE A 87 -6.69 10.60 -3.56
N VAL A 88 -7.00 9.72 -2.62
CA VAL A 88 -8.30 9.07 -2.50
C VAL A 88 -8.86 9.33 -1.11
N SER A 89 -9.97 10.06 -1.04
CA SER A 89 -10.73 10.23 0.19
C SER A 89 -11.47 8.93 0.56
N ALA A 90 -11.89 8.79 1.82
CA ALA A 90 -12.62 7.61 2.27
C ALA A 90 -13.89 7.31 1.45
N PRO A 91 -14.75 8.30 1.08
CA PRO A 91 -15.89 8.06 0.19
C PRO A 91 -15.49 7.57 -1.20
N ARG A 92 -14.40 8.10 -1.76
CA ARG A 92 -13.89 7.67 -3.07
C ARG A 92 -13.31 6.27 -3.01
N ARG A 93 -12.68 5.90 -1.92
CA ARG A 93 -12.17 4.54 -1.71
C ARG A 93 -13.30 3.50 -1.77
N ALA A 94 -14.40 3.77 -1.10
CA ALA A 94 -15.60 2.94 -1.19
C ALA A 94 -16.15 2.84 -2.62
N LEU A 95 -16.20 3.97 -3.32
CA LEU A 95 -16.65 4.02 -4.72
C LEU A 95 -15.74 3.19 -5.63
N LEU A 96 -14.42 3.23 -5.45
CA LEU A 96 -13.48 2.41 -6.22
C LEU A 96 -13.73 0.92 -6.01
N HIS A 97 -14.00 0.48 -4.79
CA HIS A 97 -14.35 -0.91 -4.49
C HIS A 97 -15.66 -1.33 -5.16
N GLU A 98 -16.66 -0.47 -5.16
CA GLU A 98 -17.93 -0.73 -5.84
C GLU A 98 -17.73 -0.84 -7.36
N LEU A 99 -16.93 0.04 -7.96
CA LEU A 99 -16.61 -0.04 -9.39
C LEU A 99 -15.87 -1.32 -9.76
N VAL A 100 -14.97 -1.79 -8.92
CA VAL A 100 -14.27 -3.07 -9.12
C VAL A 100 -15.27 -4.23 -9.08
N ALA A 101 -16.22 -4.22 -8.16
CA ALA A 101 -17.27 -5.22 -8.06
C ALA A 101 -18.20 -5.23 -9.28
N LEU A 102 -18.42 -4.07 -9.90
CA LEU A 102 -19.31 -3.88 -11.06
C LEU A 102 -18.56 -3.93 -12.40
N ARG A 103 -17.44 -4.62 -12.47
CA ARG A 103 -16.57 -4.67 -13.67
C ARG A 103 -17.27 -5.13 -14.94
N ASP A 104 -18.27 -6.00 -14.82
CA ASP A 104 -19.00 -6.58 -15.96
C ASP A 104 -20.08 -5.65 -16.51
N LEU A 105 -20.39 -4.57 -15.81
CA LEU A 105 -21.36 -3.58 -16.25
C LEU A 105 -20.72 -2.56 -17.20
N SER A 106 -21.48 -2.09 -18.18
CA SER A 106 -21.07 -0.95 -19.00
C SER A 106 -20.89 0.31 -18.17
N HIS A 107 -20.23 1.32 -18.72
CA HIS A 107 -20.10 2.62 -18.04
C HIS A 107 -21.46 3.23 -17.66
N VAL A 108 -22.44 3.11 -18.56
CA VAL A 108 -23.79 3.63 -18.33
C VAL A 108 -24.49 2.86 -17.23
N ASP A 109 -24.44 1.54 -17.25
CA ASP A 109 -25.11 0.70 -16.26
C ASP A 109 -24.47 0.84 -14.87
N ALA A 110 -23.15 0.92 -14.81
CA ALA A 110 -22.43 1.19 -13.57
C ALA A 110 -22.76 2.59 -13.02
N ALA A 111 -22.87 3.59 -13.88
CA ALA A 111 -23.24 4.95 -13.49
C ALA A 111 -24.64 5.01 -12.88
N VAL A 112 -25.61 4.30 -13.47
CA VAL A 112 -26.97 4.18 -12.92
C VAL A 112 -26.95 3.46 -11.57
N ALA A 113 -26.24 2.34 -11.46
CA ALA A 113 -26.18 1.56 -10.24
C ALA A 113 -25.56 2.33 -9.07
N LEU A 114 -24.59 3.20 -9.33
CA LEU A 114 -23.86 3.97 -8.32
C LEU A 114 -24.37 5.40 -8.15
N ASP A 115 -25.36 5.82 -8.96
CA ASP A 115 -25.89 7.19 -8.96
C ASP A 115 -24.80 8.25 -9.17
N ILE A 116 -23.94 8.03 -10.16
CA ILE A 116 -22.86 8.92 -10.58
C ILE A 116 -22.89 9.11 -12.10
N SER A 117 -22.15 10.09 -12.60
CA SER A 117 -22.06 10.29 -14.04
C SER A 117 -21.24 9.19 -14.73
N ARG A 118 -21.57 8.87 -15.97
CA ARG A 118 -20.78 7.92 -16.78
C ARG A 118 -19.34 8.40 -17.00
N TRP A 119 -19.11 9.69 -17.00
CA TRP A 119 -17.78 10.27 -17.10
C TRP A 119 -16.94 9.98 -15.87
N THR A 120 -17.55 10.02 -14.68
CA THR A 120 -16.90 9.63 -13.44
C THR A 120 -16.53 8.16 -13.45
N VAL A 121 -17.43 7.28 -13.93
CA VAL A 121 -17.14 5.85 -14.10
C VAL A 121 -15.98 5.63 -15.04
N ALA A 122 -16.01 6.26 -16.21
CA ALA A 122 -14.94 6.14 -17.20
C ALA A 122 -13.59 6.64 -16.66
N THR A 123 -13.60 7.77 -15.96
CA THR A 123 -12.39 8.34 -15.35
C THR A 123 -11.79 7.40 -14.31
N TYR A 124 -12.58 6.87 -13.39
CA TYR A 124 -12.07 5.95 -12.35
C TYR A 124 -11.67 4.60 -12.92
N ARG A 125 -12.38 4.06 -13.90
CA ARG A 125 -11.98 2.84 -14.59
C ARG A 125 -10.67 3.03 -15.35
N GLY A 126 -10.49 4.16 -16.02
CA GLY A 126 -9.23 4.50 -16.65
C GLY A 126 -8.08 4.61 -15.64
N LEU A 127 -8.33 5.24 -14.49
CA LEU A 127 -7.37 5.35 -13.40
C LEU A 127 -6.94 3.97 -12.85
N LEU A 128 -7.87 3.06 -12.70
CA LEU A 128 -7.61 1.70 -12.22
C LEU A 128 -7.05 0.78 -13.32
N GLY A 129 -7.05 1.22 -14.57
CA GLY A 129 -6.62 0.40 -15.70
C GLY A 129 -7.55 -0.76 -16.00
N ILE A 130 -8.83 -0.68 -15.63
CA ILE A 130 -9.81 -1.73 -15.85
C ILE A 130 -10.08 -1.95 -17.34
N ASP A 131 -10.04 -0.88 -18.13
CA ASP A 131 -10.22 -0.97 -19.58
C ASP A 131 -9.01 -1.55 -20.32
N ARG A 132 -7.90 -1.76 -19.63
CA ARG A 132 -6.69 -2.40 -20.19
C ARG A 132 -6.78 -3.92 -20.09
N GLN A 133 -7.90 -4.49 -20.51
CA GLN A 133 -7.97 -5.94 -20.62
C GLN A 133 -7.01 -6.43 -21.70
N PRO A 134 -6.29 -7.53 -21.46
CA PRO A 134 -5.45 -8.09 -22.49
C PRO A 134 -6.31 -8.38 -23.74
N SER A 135 -5.81 -7.97 -24.89
CA SER A 135 -6.51 -8.04 -26.19
C SER A 135 -7.01 -9.42 -26.57
N CYS A 136 -6.57 -10.45 -25.85
CA CYS A 136 -7.04 -11.83 -26.00
C CYS A 136 -8.52 -12.04 -25.63
N ALA A 137 -9.06 -11.25 -24.71
CA ALA A 137 -10.47 -11.35 -24.31
C ALA A 137 -11.43 -10.79 -25.37
N ARG A 138 -10.98 -9.90 -26.25
CA ARG A 138 -11.80 -9.32 -27.33
C ARG A 138 -11.98 -10.26 -28.54
N ARG A 139 -11.19 -11.31 -28.68
CA ARG A 139 -11.23 -12.22 -29.82
C ARG A 139 -12.24 -13.35 -29.67
N ILE A 140 -12.79 -13.56 -28.48
CA ILE A 140 -13.69 -14.68 -28.19
C ILE A 140 -15.16 -14.33 -28.52
N ASN A 141 -15.48 -13.06 -28.70
CA ASN A 141 -16.86 -12.58 -28.96
C ASN A 141 -17.08 -12.11 -30.41
N ARG A 142 -16.46 -12.76 -31.38
CA ARG A 142 -16.79 -12.61 -32.79
C ARG A 142 -17.31 -13.91 -33.38
#